data_c18ce927321f5fdca60a33f5abb87b37
#
_entry.id   c18ce927321f5fdca60a33f5abb87b37
#
_cell.length_a   1.000
_cell.length_b   1.000
_cell.length_c   1.000
_cell.angle_alpha   90.00
_cell.angle_beta   90.00
_cell.angle_gamma   90.00
#
_symmetry.space_group_name_H-M   'P 1'
#
loop_
_entity.id
_entity.type
_entity.pdbx_description
1 polymer ?
#
loop_
_entity_poly.entity_id
_entity_poly.type
_entity_poly.pdbx_seq_one_letter_code
_entity_poly.pdbx_strand_id
1 'polypeptide(L)'
;PFNEAIGAESGFSPRGFDLDGNGVAWMPLASGHMASFDRTKCKGPLNGPKATGQHCPEGWTLYPLPGPQFRDVKGSGSAEASYYGWVDVHDTFGLGKDTPFVMGNANESIIALHDGRMLNFVMPYPMGLYVKNIDGRIDDPGAGWKGRGIWTTSGNRTPQHIEGGKGTRPKVIKFQLRPDPLAN
;
A
#
# COMPACT_ATOMS: atom_id res chain seq x y z
N PRO A 1 -6.41 -3.20 -17.67
CA PRO A 1 -5.27 -2.86 -18.49
C PRO A 1 -4.96 -1.40 -18.41
N PHE A 2 -3.70 -1.15 -18.39
CA PHE A 2 -3.14 0.17 -18.25
C PHE A 2 -2.80 0.68 -19.64
N ASN A 3 -3.45 1.73 -20.07
CA ASN A 3 -3.15 2.35 -21.34
C ASN A 3 -2.42 3.68 -21.07
N GLU A 4 -1.12 3.67 -21.21
CA GLU A 4 -0.27 4.84 -21.01
C GLU A 4 -0.64 6.00 -21.95
N ALA A 5 -1.28 5.72 -23.09
CA ALA A 5 -1.74 6.74 -24.03
C ALA A 5 -2.94 7.55 -23.50
N ILE A 6 -3.68 7.03 -22.53
CA ILE A 6 -4.79 7.74 -21.88
C ILE A 6 -4.29 8.56 -20.68
N GLY A 7 -3.01 8.43 -20.35
CA GLY A 7 -2.37 9.24 -19.33
C GLY A 7 -2.86 8.90 -17.91
N ALA A 8 -2.97 9.92 -17.09
CA ALA A 8 -3.19 9.78 -15.66
C ALA A 8 -4.62 9.38 -15.26
N GLU A 9 -5.56 9.32 -16.17
CA GLU A 9 -6.92 8.82 -15.90
C GLU A 9 -6.98 7.32 -15.71
N SER A 10 -5.95 6.59 -16.15
CA SER A 10 -5.78 5.17 -15.90
C SER A 10 -4.59 4.92 -14.99
N GLY A 11 -4.73 3.98 -14.07
CA GLY A 11 -3.60 3.52 -13.30
C GLY A 11 -2.55 2.86 -14.18
N PHE A 12 -1.27 3.01 -13.85
CA PHE A 12 -0.17 2.38 -14.59
C PHE A 12 0.97 1.95 -13.68
N SER A 13 1.80 1.06 -14.21
CA SER A 13 3.02 0.57 -13.55
C SER A 13 2.74 -0.09 -12.20
N PRO A 14 2.06 -1.26 -12.18
CA PRO A 14 1.84 -2.01 -10.96
C PRO A 14 3.18 -2.46 -10.39
N ARG A 15 3.25 -2.50 -9.06
CA ARG A 15 4.45 -2.85 -8.31
C ARG A 15 4.20 -4.07 -7.42
N GLY A 16 4.92 -4.23 -6.33
CA GLY A 16 4.75 -5.38 -5.43
C GLY A 16 3.32 -5.51 -4.93
N PHE A 17 2.73 -6.70 -5.02
CA PHE A 17 1.34 -6.98 -4.69
C PHE A 17 1.20 -8.12 -3.68
N ASP A 18 0.01 -8.21 -3.09
CA ASP A 18 -0.41 -9.34 -2.28
C ASP A 18 -1.88 -9.68 -2.56
N LEU A 19 -2.33 -10.84 -2.09
CA LEU A 19 -3.69 -11.35 -2.28
C LEU A 19 -4.47 -11.32 -0.97
N ASP A 20 -5.73 -10.90 -1.04
CA ASP A 20 -6.65 -11.08 0.09
C ASP A 20 -7.21 -12.51 0.17
N GLY A 21 -7.97 -12.79 1.22
CA GLY A 21 -8.59 -14.10 1.44
C GLY A 21 -9.60 -14.52 0.37
N ASN A 22 -10.05 -13.60 -0.47
CA ASN A 22 -10.97 -13.82 -1.59
C ASN A 22 -10.24 -13.99 -2.93
N GLY A 23 -8.91 -13.86 -2.94
CA GLY A 23 -8.08 -13.94 -4.13
C GLY A 23 -8.07 -12.66 -4.98
N VAL A 24 -8.49 -11.53 -4.42
CA VAL A 24 -8.32 -10.21 -5.04
C VAL A 24 -6.88 -9.75 -4.84
N ALA A 25 -6.22 -9.36 -5.91
CA ALA A 25 -4.87 -8.82 -5.86
C ALA A 25 -4.90 -7.33 -5.54
N TRP A 26 -4.10 -6.90 -4.56
CA TRP A 26 -3.95 -5.52 -4.12
C TRP A 26 -2.53 -5.04 -4.34
N MET A 27 -2.37 -3.86 -4.93
CA MET A 27 -1.04 -3.37 -5.31
C MET A 27 -0.98 -1.84 -5.38
N PRO A 28 0.17 -1.24 -5.09
CA PRO A 28 0.43 0.15 -5.42
C PRO A 28 0.78 0.31 -6.90
N LEU A 29 0.40 1.44 -7.46
CA LEU A 29 0.71 1.84 -8.83
C LEU A 29 1.60 3.09 -8.84
N ALA A 30 2.49 3.18 -9.82
CA ALA A 30 3.31 4.37 -10.00
C ALA A 30 2.49 5.63 -10.33
N SER A 31 1.25 5.45 -10.77
CA SER A 31 0.28 6.53 -10.99
C SER A 31 -0.28 7.16 -9.71
N GLY A 32 0.21 6.79 -8.52
CA GLY A 32 -0.27 7.33 -7.25
C GLY A 32 -1.60 6.77 -6.78
N HIS A 33 -1.87 5.50 -7.13
CA HIS A 33 -3.04 4.77 -6.69
C HIS A 33 -2.66 3.52 -5.90
N MET A 34 -3.53 3.09 -5.01
CA MET A 34 -3.72 1.70 -4.67
C MET A 34 -4.70 1.11 -5.68
N ALA A 35 -4.44 -0.08 -6.18
CA ALA A 35 -5.34 -0.79 -7.08
C ALA A 35 -5.73 -2.14 -6.53
N SER A 36 -6.95 -2.57 -6.82
CA SER A 36 -7.37 -3.96 -6.68
C SER A 36 -7.68 -4.56 -8.04
N PHE A 37 -7.39 -5.87 -8.17
CA PHE A 37 -7.78 -6.65 -9.34
C PHE A 37 -8.53 -7.91 -8.90
N ASP A 38 -9.80 -7.95 -9.26
CA ASP A 38 -10.69 -9.07 -9.00
C ASP A 38 -10.92 -9.86 -10.30
N ARG A 39 -10.24 -10.99 -10.39
CA ARG A 39 -10.33 -11.87 -11.54
C ARG A 39 -11.73 -12.42 -11.78
N THR A 40 -12.55 -12.54 -10.77
CA THR A 40 -13.92 -13.10 -10.89
C THR A 40 -14.86 -12.21 -11.69
N LYS A 41 -14.52 -10.92 -11.82
CA LYS A 41 -15.29 -9.94 -12.60
C LYS A 41 -14.99 -9.99 -14.10
N CYS A 42 -14.00 -10.75 -14.53
CA CYS A 42 -13.59 -10.81 -15.93
C CYS A 42 -14.66 -11.45 -16.81
N LYS A 43 -15.06 -10.76 -17.87
CA LYS A 43 -16.13 -11.20 -18.79
C LYS A 43 -15.63 -11.96 -20.00
N GLY A 44 -14.36 -11.84 -20.31
CA GLY A 44 -13.75 -12.45 -21.48
C GLY A 44 -12.55 -13.33 -21.15
N PRO A 45 -12.08 -14.14 -22.11
CA PRO A 45 -10.88 -14.94 -21.92
C PRO A 45 -9.66 -14.05 -21.81
N LEU A 46 -8.84 -14.27 -20.77
CA LEU A 46 -7.59 -13.55 -20.54
C LEU A 46 -6.42 -14.06 -21.41
N ASN A 47 -6.56 -15.25 -21.95
CA ASN A 47 -5.56 -15.92 -22.77
C ASN A 47 -6.20 -16.78 -23.86
N GLY A 48 -5.36 -17.34 -24.74
CA GLY A 48 -5.79 -18.20 -25.84
C GLY A 48 -6.25 -17.42 -27.09
N PRO A 49 -6.66 -18.13 -28.14
CA PRO A 49 -6.93 -17.53 -29.47
C PRO A 49 -8.12 -16.56 -29.50
N LYS A 50 -8.96 -16.57 -28.48
CA LYS A 50 -10.09 -15.65 -28.34
C LYS A 50 -9.81 -14.45 -27.44
N ALA A 51 -8.61 -14.33 -26.88
CA ALA A 51 -8.22 -13.18 -26.07
C ALA A 51 -8.09 -11.93 -26.93
N THR A 52 -8.68 -10.82 -26.48
CA THR A 52 -8.69 -9.54 -27.22
C THR A 52 -7.56 -8.61 -26.81
N GLY A 53 -6.75 -8.98 -25.83
CA GLY A 53 -5.71 -8.11 -25.26
C GLY A 53 -6.24 -7.04 -24.29
N GLN A 54 -7.54 -7.00 -24.04
CA GLN A 54 -8.14 -6.02 -23.12
C GLN A 54 -7.84 -6.28 -21.63
N HIS A 55 -7.30 -7.43 -21.30
CA HIS A 55 -6.83 -7.78 -19.95
C HIS A 55 -7.80 -7.48 -18.81
N CYS A 56 -9.11 -7.69 -19.04
CA CYS A 56 -10.16 -7.58 -18.03
C CYS A 56 -10.22 -6.19 -17.34
N PRO A 57 -10.60 -5.13 -18.06
CA PRO A 57 -10.71 -3.79 -17.46
C PRO A 57 -11.71 -3.74 -16.29
N GLU A 58 -12.78 -4.54 -16.34
CA GLU A 58 -13.82 -4.65 -15.32
C GLU A 58 -13.33 -5.23 -14.00
N GLY A 59 -12.21 -5.91 -13.99
CA GLY A 59 -11.60 -6.45 -12.77
C GLY A 59 -10.86 -5.42 -11.93
N TRP A 60 -10.54 -4.27 -12.48
CA TRP A 60 -9.73 -3.26 -11.82
C TRP A 60 -10.57 -2.21 -11.09
N THR A 61 -10.09 -1.84 -9.89
CA THR A 61 -10.59 -0.67 -9.16
C THR A 61 -9.39 0.14 -8.69
N LEU A 62 -9.45 1.46 -8.88
CA LEU A 62 -8.38 2.39 -8.52
C LEU A 62 -8.82 3.26 -7.34
N TYR A 63 -7.94 3.41 -6.38
CA TYR A 63 -8.13 4.24 -5.19
C TYR A 63 -6.97 5.24 -5.14
N PRO A 64 -7.22 6.55 -5.32
CA PRO A 64 -6.18 7.55 -5.19
C PRO A 64 -5.52 7.51 -3.81
N LEU A 65 -4.20 7.47 -3.76
CA LEU A 65 -3.45 7.57 -2.50
C LEU A 65 -3.56 8.97 -1.93
N PRO A 66 -3.51 9.15 -0.58
CA PRO A 66 -3.49 10.47 0.02
C PRO A 66 -2.21 11.21 -0.38
N GLY A 67 -2.36 12.47 -0.73
CA GLY A 67 -1.25 13.33 -1.15
C GLY A 67 -1.70 14.39 -2.15
N PRO A 68 -0.81 15.32 -2.50
CA PRO A 68 -1.11 16.33 -3.49
C PRO A 68 -1.27 15.71 -4.87
N GLN A 69 -2.14 16.29 -5.68
CA GLN A 69 -2.25 15.95 -7.10
C GLN A 69 -1.05 16.53 -7.86
N PHE A 70 -0.68 15.90 -8.97
CA PHE A 70 0.24 16.51 -9.90
C PHE A 70 -0.40 17.76 -10.54
N ARG A 71 0.40 18.82 -10.67
CA ARG A 71 -0.07 20.03 -11.34
C ARG A 71 -0.45 19.70 -12.79
N ASP A 72 -1.58 20.24 -13.22
CA ASP A 72 -2.07 20.16 -14.60
C ASP A 72 -2.38 18.74 -15.12
N VAL A 73 -2.44 17.75 -14.23
CA VAL A 73 -2.79 16.36 -14.57
C VAL A 73 -4.13 16.01 -13.93
N LYS A 74 -5.18 15.97 -14.76
CA LYS A 74 -6.52 15.57 -14.30
C LYS A 74 -6.62 14.05 -14.14
N GLY A 75 -7.36 13.60 -13.12
CA GLY A 75 -7.69 12.19 -12.93
C GLY A 75 -6.52 11.30 -12.48
N SER A 76 -5.35 11.88 -12.23
CA SER A 76 -4.25 11.10 -11.64
C SER A 76 -4.59 10.67 -10.22
N GLY A 77 -3.87 9.66 -9.73
CA GLY A 77 -3.68 9.44 -8.30
C GLY A 77 -2.93 10.62 -7.66
N SER A 78 -2.29 10.40 -6.55
CA SER A 78 -1.48 11.43 -5.91
C SER A 78 -0.01 11.36 -6.35
N ALA A 79 0.79 12.36 -5.94
CA ALA A 79 2.25 12.34 -6.03
C ALA A 79 2.91 11.39 -5.02
N GLU A 80 2.14 10.54 -4.35
CA GLU A 80 2.68 9.55 -3.41
C GLU A 80 3.50 8.48 -4.12
N ALA A 81 4.64 8.13 -3.53
CA ALA A 81 5.55 7.11 -4.06
C ALA A 81 5.40 5.80 -3.27
N SER A 82 4.61 4.87 -3.79
CA SER A 82 4.40 3.57 -3.18
C SER A 82 5.00 2.44 -4.03
N TYR A 83 5.68 1.48 -3.38
CA TYR A 83 6.41 0.41 -4.08
C TYR A 83 5.93 -1.00 -3.76
N TYR A 84 5.45 -1.25 -2.56
CA TYR A 84 5.02 -2.58 -2.14
C TYR A 84 3.67 -2.51 -1.45
N GLY A 85 2.87 -3.56 -1.63
CA GLY A 85 1.62 -3.78 -0.95
C GLY A 85 1.70 -5.05 -0.10
N TRP A 86 0.84 -5.12 0.89
CA TRP A 86 0.59 -6.27 1.73
C TRP A 86 -0.87 -6.27 2.15
N VAL A 87 -1.45 -7.46 2.34
CA VAL A 87 -2.83 -7.60 2.80
C VAL A 87 -2.86 -8.28 4.16
N ASP A 88 -3.53 -7.65 5.11
CA ASP A 88 -3.70 -8.20 6.46
C ASP A 88 -4.83 -9.23 6.50
N VAL A 89 -4.57 -10.44 5.99
CA VAL A 89 -5.54 -11.53 5.97
C VAL A 89 -5.86 -12.10 7.36
N HIS A 90 -5.05 -11.79 8.37
CA HIS A 90 -5.17 -12.32 9.72
C HIS A 90 -5.62 -11.30 10.77
N ASP A 91 -5.94 -10.08 10.36
CA ASP A 91 -6.25 -8.99 11.29
C ASP A 91 -5.11 -8.73 12.30
N THR A 92 -3.90 -8.77 11.79
CA THR A 92 -2.67 -8.58 12.58
C THR A 92 -2.57 -7.16 13.14
N PHE A 93 -3.04 -6.18 12.35
CA PHE A 93 -2.96 -4.78 12.72
C PHE A 93 -4.18 -4.31 13.53
N GLY A 94 -5.33 -4.99 13.40
CA GLY A 94 -6.54 -4.68 14.14
C GLY A 94 -7.52 -3.75 13.42
N LEU A 95 -7.44 -3.67 12.09
CA LEU A 95 -8.41 -2.95 11.25
C LEU A 95 -9.43 -3.88 10.58
N GLY A 96 -9.34 -5.18 10.84
CA GLY A 96 -10.15 -6.19 10.19
C GLY A 96 -9.35 -7.01 9.16
N LYS A 97 -9.83 -8.24 8.93
CA LYS A 97 -9.23 -9.15 7.94
C LYS A 97 -9.32 -8.56 6.54
N ASP A 98 -8.38 -8.96 5.71
CA ASP A 98 -8.29 -8.58 4.31
C ASP A 98 -8.11 -7.07 4.06
N THR A 99 -7.60 -6.35 5.08
CA THR A 99 -7.27 -4.93 4.94
C THR A 99 -5.99 -4.76 4.11
N PRO A 100 -6.03 -4.11 2.94
CA PRO A 100 -4.85 -3.86 2.13
C PRO A 100 -4.06 -2.67 2.64
N PHE A 101 -2.74 -2.81 2.62
CA PHE A 101 -1.75 -1.80 2.99
C PHE A 101 -0.80 -1.54 1.84
N VAL A 102 -0.38 -0.29 1.71
CA VAL A 102 0.70 0.14 0.83
C VAL A 102 1.60 1.14 1.54
N MET A 103 2.75 1.40 0.97
CA MET A 103 3.70 2.37 1.50
C MET A 103 3.34 3.79 1.10
N GLY A 104 3.58 4.75 1.99
CA GLY A 104 3.56 6.18 1.73
C GLY A 104 4.96 6.76 1.81
N ASN A 105 5.80 6.50 0.82
CA ASN A 105 7.21 6.88 0.89
C ASN A 105 7.45 8.38 0.70
N ALA A 106 6.52 9.12 0.07
CA ALA A 106 6.65 10.56 -0.06
C ALA A 106 6.21 11.29 1.21
N ASN A 107 5.29 10.71 1.99
CA ASN A 107 4.79 11.28 3.24
C ASN A 107 5.24 10.52 4.51
N GLU A 108 6.19 9.58 4.35
CA GLU A 108 6.79 8.83 5.47
C GLU A 108 5.78 8.02 6.29
N SER A 109 4.92 7.26 5.61
CA SER A 109 3.82 6.54 6.23
C SER A 109 3.65 5.10 5.73
N ILE A 110 2.77 4.37 6.37
CA ILE A 110 2.03 3.24 5.81
C ILE A 110 0.57 3.65 5.63
N ILE A 111 -0.05 3.18 4.55
CA ILE A 111 -1.40 3.59 4.16
C ILE A 111 -2.26 2.34 4.07
N ALA A 112 -3.41 2.33 4.76
CA ALA A 112 -4.42 1.28 4.68
C ALA A 112 -5.67 1.78 3.95
N LEU A 113 -6.35 0.90 3.23
CA LEU A 113 -7.71 1.14 2.78
C LEU A 113 -8.67 0.39 3.72
N HIS A 114 -9.45 1.12 4.48
CA HIS A 114 -10.40 0.58 5.45
C HIS A 114 -11.76 1.30 5.31
N ASP A 115 -12.83 0.55 5.17
CA ASP A 115 -14.20 1.07 4.95
C ASP A 115 -14.28 2.15 3.86
N GLY A 116 -13.59 1.92 2.74
CA GLY A 116 -13.56 2.83 1.61
C GLY A 116 -12.76 4.14 1.84
N ARG A 117 -12.01 4.23 2.93
CA ARG A 117 -11.20 5.40 3.29
C ARG A 117 -9.74 5.03 3.40
N MET A 118 -8.88 5.92 2.91
CA MET A 118 -7.43 5.82 3.13
C MET A 118 -7.08 6.31 4.53
N LEU A 119 -6.51 5.42 5.34
CA LEU A 119 -5.94 5.73 6.65
C LEU A 119 -4.43 5.87 6.49
N ASN A 120 -3.89 7.00 6.94
CA ASN A 120 -2.48 7.33 6.76
C ASN A 120 -1.76 7.35 8.13
N PHE A 121 -0.90 6.36 8.37
CA PHE A 121 -0.13 6.22 9.62
C PHE A 121 1.26 6.80 9.43
N VAL A 122 1.38 8.08 9.68
CA VAL A 122 2.61 8.87 9.47
C VAL A 122 3.63 8.57 10.56
N MET A 123 4.89 8.39 10.17
CA MET A 123 6.02 8.27 11.10
C MET A 123 6.25 9.60 11.82
N PRO A 124 6.38 9.59 13.15
CA PRO A 124 6.69 10.81 13.88
C PRO A 124 8.05 11.40 13.47
N TYR A 125 8.04 12.69 13.16
CA TYR A 125 9.27 13.46 12.94
C TYR A 125 10.14 13.47 14.22
N PRO A 126 11.46 13.35 14.14
CA PRO A 126 12.34 13.33 12.96
C PRO A 126 12.79 11.91 12.55
N MET A 127 12.01 10.89 12.81
CA MET A 127 12.47 9.51 12.65
C MET A 127 12.72 9.11 11.19
N GLY A 128 12.00 9.70 10.26
CA GLY A 128 12.09 9.40 8.84
C GLY A 128 11.68 7.96 8.48
N LEU A 129 11.01 7.79 7.38
CA LEU A 129 10.57 6.47 6.90
C LEU A 129 10.67 6.37 5.38
N TYR A 130 11.43 5.39 4.91
CA TYR A 130 11.42 4.99 3.51
C TYR A 130 11.30 3.47 3.43
N VAL A 131 10.09 3.02 3.27
CA VAL A 131 9.73 1.60 3.36
C VAL A 131 10.19 0.83 2.13
N LYS A 132 10.81 -0.32 2.33
CA LYS A 132 11.26 -1.25 1.29
C LYS A 132 10.65 -2.64 1.41
N ASN A 133 9.99 -2.91 2.51
CA ASN A 133 9.24 -4.13 2.75
C ASN A 133 8.15 -3.84 3.76
N ILE A 134 7.05 -4.56 3.67
CA ILE A 134 5.92 -4.47 4.61
C ILE A 134 5.37 -5.87 4.80
N ASP A 135 5.19 -6.27 6.05
CA ASP A 135 4.63 -7.57 6.42
C ASP A 135 4.05 -7.51 7.82
N GLY A 136 2.94 -8.21 8.04
CA GLY A 136 2.29 -8.28 9.35
C GLY A 136 2.64 -9.56 10.09
N ARG A 137 2.67 -9.47 11.43
CA ARG A 137 3.02 -10.62 12.26
C ARG A 137 2.28 -10.62 13.59
N ILE A 138 1.88 -11.83 14.00
CA ILE A 138 1.44 -12.14 15.37
C ILE A 138 2.57 -12.92 16.01
N ASP A 139 3.40 -12.26 16.81
CA ASP A 139 4.58 -12.83 17.45
C ASP A 139 4.30 -13.30 18.88
N ASP A 140 3.27 -12.77 19.54
CA ASP A 140 2.77 -13.24 20.83
C ASP A 140 1.25 -13.02 20.94
N PRO A 141 0.44 -14.06 20.66
CA PRO A 141 -1.02 -13.94 20.81
C PRO A 141 -1.47 -13.60 22.23
N GLY A 142 -0.71 -14.01 23.25
CA GLY A 142 -1.02 -13.75 24.66
C GLY A 142 -0.79 -12.30 25.08
N ALA A 143 0.04 -11.55 24.37
CA ALA A 143 0.29 -10.13 24.64
C ALA A 143 -0.77 -9.19 24.07
N GLY A 144 -1.84 -9.71 23.47
CA GLY A 144 -2.89 -8.90 22.84
C GLY A 144 -2.32 -8.01 21.73
N TRP A 145 -2.66 -6.71 21.73
CA TRP A 145 -2.18 -5.78 20.71
C TRP A 145 -0.64 -5.64 20.69
N LYS A 146 0.04 -5.83 21.83
CA LYS A 146 1.51 -5.76 21.90
C LYS A 146 2.20 -6.88 21.13
N GLY A 147 1.57 -8.04 21.02
CA GLY A 147 2.07 -9.19 20.26
C GLY A 147 1.75 -9.17 18.78
N ARG A 148 1.18 -8.07 18.26
CA ARG A 148 0.79 -7.92 16.86
C ARG A 148 1.41 -6.68 16.25
N GLY A 149 1.54 -6.63 14.95
CA GLY A 149 1.98 -5.42 14.27
C GLY A 149 2.45 -5.63 12.85
N ILE A 150 2.64 -4.51 12.18
CA ILE A 150 3.22 -4.46 10.84
C ILE A 150 4.71 -4.15 10.99
N TRP A 151 5.53 -4.96 10.37
CA TRP A 151 6.97 -4.77 10.31
C TRP A 151 7.37 -4.19 8.97
N THR A 152 8.23 -3.19 9.00
CA THR A 152 8.79 -2.56 7.81
C THR A 152 10.30 -2.42 7.92
N THR A 153 10.96 -2.34 6.78
CA THR A 153 12.35 -1.91 6.72
C THR A 153 12.42 -0.48 6.22
N SER A 154 13.21 0.36 6.86
CA SER A 154 13.50 1.71 6.39
C SER A 154 14.95 1.82 5.93
N GLY A 155 15.14 2.08 4.65
CA GLY A 155 16.46 2.26 4.05
C GLY A 155 16.88 3.72 4.01
N ASN A 156 18.18 3.96 3.94
CA ASN A 156 18.77 5.30 3.90
C ASN A 156 19.23 5.74 2.49
N ARG A 157 18.67 5.16 1.44
CA ARG A 157 19.03 5.51 0.05
C ARG A 157 18.56 6.89 -0.39
N THR A 158 17.59 7.44 0.32
CA THR A 158 16.96 8.72 0.01
C THR A 158 17.14 9.66 1.20
N PRO A 159 18.20 10.46 1.22
CA PRO A 159 18.55 11.32 2.36
C PRO A 159 17.44 12.31 2.76
N GLN A 160 16.58 12.68 1.84
CA GLN A 160 15.46 13.60 2.08
C GLN A 160 14.42 13.08 3.09
N HIS A 161 14.39 11.79 3.35
CA HIS A 161 13.47 11.19 4.32
C HIS A 161 14.15 10.77 5.63
N ILE A 162 15.40 11.18 5.82
CA ILE A 162 16.21 10.77 6.97
C ILE A 162 16.94 11.98 7.52
N GLU A 163 16.45 12.51 8.59
CA GLU A 163 17.03 13.67 9.24
C GLU A 163 18.13 13.33 10.25
N GLY A 164 18.56 12.08 10.29
CA GLY A 164 19.63 11.63 11.18
C GLY A 164 21.04 12.02 10.75
N GLY A 165 21.20 12.64 9.59
CA GLY A 165 22.50 13.07 9.10
C GLY A 165 23.47 11.93 8.81
N LYS A 166 24.76 12.25 8.81
CA LYS A 166 25.84 11.30 8.58
C LYS A 166 25.85 10.22 9.66
N GLY A 167 25.80 8.96 9.24
CA GLY A 167 25.77 7.81 10.16
C GLY A 167 24.40 7.21 10.42
N THR A 168 23.34 7.74 9.82
CA THR A 168 22.01 7.10 9.86
C THR A 168 22.09 5.71 9.25
N ARG A 169 21.58 4.73 9.98
CA ARG A 169 21.58 3.30 9.60
C ARG A 169 20.19 2.85 9.16
N PRO A 170 20.09 1.82 8.29
CA PRO A 170 18.83 1.15 8.04
C PRO A 170 18.19 0.68 9.34
N LYS A 171 16.86 0.72 9.39
CA LYS A 171 16.07 0.37 10.57
C LYS A 171 15.05 -0.70 10.23
N VAL A 172 14.70 -1.49 11.22
CA VAL A 172 13.48 -2.30 11.22
C VAL A 172 12.50 -1.62 12.16
N ILE A 173 11.28 -1.39 11.70
CA ILE A 173 10.27 -0.61 12.41
C ILE A 173 9.02 -1.46 12.55
N LYS A 174 8.45 -1.49 13.75
CA LYS A 174 7.17 -2.13 14.03
C LYS A 174 6.11 -1.06 14.25
N PHE A 175 5.03 -1.12 13.48
CA PHE A 175 3.82 -0.34 13.70
C PHE A 175 2.80 -1.19 14.44
N GLN A 176 2.19 -0.62 15.47
CA GLN A 176 1.13 -1.26 16.25
C GLN A 176 -0.03 -0.29 16.43
N LEU A 177 -1.24 -0.76 16.17
CA LEU A 177 -2.44 -0.03 16.53
C LEU A 177 -2.76 -0.31 17.99
N ARG A 178 -2.79 0.74 18.80
CA ARG A 178 -3.18 0.66 20.20
C ARG A 178 -4.69 0.95 20.31
N PRO A 179 -5.51 -0.04 20.71
CA PRO A 179 -6.97 0.12 20.75
C PRO A 179 -7.43 1.19 21.75
N ASP A 180 -6.72 1.29 22.88
CA ASP A 180 -6.97 2.33 23.89
C ASP A 180 -5.65 3.06 24.19
N PRO A 181 -5.52 4.33 23.79
CA PRO A 181 -4.32 5.10 24.03
C PRO A 181 -4.05 5.36 25.52
N LEU A 182 -5.03 5.17 26.39
CA LEU A 182 -4.90 5.33 27.85
C LEU A 182 -4.67 4.00 28.58
N ALA A 183 -4.82 2.86 27.91
CA ALA A 183 -4.50 1.55 28.49
C ALA A 183 -2.98 1.39 28.69
N ASN A 184 -2.57 0.88 29.85
CA ASN A 184 -1.18 0.59 30.18
C ASN A 184 -0.68 -0.73 29.57
#